data_16101263e80121209d96172080139c7b
#
_entry.id   16101263e80121209d96172080139c7b
#
_cell.length_a   1.000
_cell.length_b   1.000
_cell.length_c   1.000
_cell.angle_alpha   90.00
_cell.angle_beta   90.00
_cell.angle_gamma   90.00
#
_symmetry.space_group_name_H-M   'P 1'
#
loop_
_entity.id
_entity.type
_entity.pdbx_description
1 polymer ?
#
loop_
_entity_poly.entity_id
_entity_poly.type
_entity_poly.pdbx_seq_one_letter_code
_entity_poly.pdbx_strand_id
1 'polypeptide(L)'
;MGSPGTPAQPAAPPRQRRHATFLIAGLSVLAAIVIVGIFAWWYESHFLTTDDAFIDTRVVAVAPRVAGQIIAVPVTDNERVAAGQVVAQIDPTPYQVALQQSLAAEQLAKTGLAQARANIVVAQAAVQQAQAAYVSAAAQAANARADLKRYRFLHRRNAKAVARTQMDQVLTAARSASAEARAALKRVSGAKAQIVAARAALAGAVARVASARAEVKSARLDLGYTTVTAAQAGHVTQKSVAVGNYVSPGQELMAIVPQQLWVTANFKETDLDLIHPGQRVSLNIDACPNAKARGRVASIQRGSGEAFDLLPPQNATGNYVKIVQRVPVRIDFDALPPHCVLGPGMSVEPEIRVN
;
A
#
# COMPACT_ATOMS: atom_id res chain seq x y z
N MET A 1 -25.54 109.19 -72.58
CA MET A 1 -25.12 108.11 -73.50
C MET A 1 -24.24 107.12 -72.66
N GLY A 2 -24.81 106.02 -72.35
CA GLY A 2 -24.29 105.10 -71.46
C GLY A 2 -23.38 104.08 -72.11
N SER A 3 -22.51 103.51 -71.35
CA SER A 3 -21.84 102.29 -71.68
C SER A 3 -21.97 101.30 -70.53
N PRO A 4 -22.30 100.08 -70.76
CA PRO A 4 -22.67 99.15 -69.73
C PRO A 4 -21.45 98.48 -69.06
N GLY A 5 -21.54 98.29 -67.73
CA GLY A 5 -20.54 97.59 -66.91
C GLY A 5 -20.60 96.09 -67.13
N THR A 6 -19.45 95.55 -67.19
CA THR A 6 -19.17 94.08 -67.26
C THR A 6 -19.41 93.41 -65.88
N PRO A 7 -20.10 92.26 -65.74
CA PRO A 7 -20.29 91.59 -64.51
C PRO A 7 -19.04 90.77 -64.10
N ALA A 8 -18.64 90.86 -62.81
CA ALA A 8 -17.56 90.12 -62.20
C ALA A 8 -17.89 88.62 -62.10
N GLN A 9 -16.97 87.74 -62.51
CA GLN A 9 -17.01 86.28 -62.30
C GLN A 9 -16.76 85.90 -60.84
N PRO A 10 -17.54 84.98 -60.29
CA PRO A 10 -17.27 84.49 -58.95
C PRO A 10 -16.04 83.50 -58.91
N ALA A 11 -15.14 83.69 -57.93
CA ALA A 11 -13.98 82.90 -57.73
C ALA A 11 -14.35 81.47 -57.33
N ALA A 12 -13.69 80.47 -57.95
CA ALA A 12 -13.85 79.02 -57.62
C ALA A 12 -13.20 78.67 -56.26
N PRO A 13 -13.86 77.80 -55.45
CA PRO A 13 -13.31 77.39 -54.16
C PRO A 13 -12.10 76.42 -54.29
N PRO A 14 -11.14 76.42 -53.35
CA PRO A 14 -9.92 75.60 -53.45
C PRO A 14 -10.24 74.13 -53.21
N ARG A 15 -10.10 73.31 -54.26
CA ARG A 15 -10.29 71.83 -54.24
C ARG A 15 -9.23 71.02 -53.57
N GLN A 16 -8.15 71.59 -52.98
CA GLN A 16 -6.96 70.88 -52.53
C GLN A 16 -7.05 70.38 -51.10
N ARG A 17 -8.00 70.75 -50.26
CA ARG A 17 -8.03 70.30 -48.83
C ARG A 17 -8.67 68.90 -48.57
N ARG A 18 -9.51 68.41 -49.49
CA ARG A 18 -10.21 67.15 -49.35
C ARG A 18 -9.29 65.91 -49.50
N HIS A 19 -8.30 65.97 -50.37
CA HIS A 19 -7.40 64.86 -50.59
C HIS A 19 -6.41 64.68 -49.45
N ALA A 20 -5.96 65.73 -48.77
CA ALA A 20 -5.09 65.67 -47.60
C ALA A 20 -5.81 65.05 -46.41
N THR A 21 -7.09 65.32 -46.18
CA THR A 21 -7.86 64.69 -45.06
C THR A 21 -8.11 63.20 -45.30
N PHE A 22 -8.36 62.79 -46.55
CA PHE A 22 -8.47 61.33 -46.87
C PHE A 22 -7.14 60.61 -46.76
N LEU A 23 -6.03 61.26 -47.13
CA LEU A 23 -4.70 60.69 -46.96
C LEU A 23 -4.33 60.56 -45.45
N ILE A 24 -4.61 61.54 -44.64
CA ILE A 24 -4.37 61.48 -43.16
C ILE A 24 -5.28 60.44 -42.52
N ALA A 25 -6.56 60.34 -42.90
CA ALA A 25 -7.47 59.31 -42.44
C ALA A 25 -7.03 57.91 -42.88
N GLY A 26 -6.55 57.72 -44.10
CA GLY A 26 -5.99 56.45 -44.58
C GLY A 26 -4.70 56.07 -43.84
N LEU A 27 -3.81 57.04 -43.56
CA LEU A 27 -2.58 56.80 -42.82
C LEU A 27 -2.85 56.45 -41.36
N SER A 28 -3.86 57.09 -40.74
CA SER A 28 -4.25 56.79 -39.34
C SER A 28 -4.88 55.38 -39.19
N VAL A 29 -5.69 54.96 -40.18
CA VAL A 29 -6.22 53.58 -40.19
C VAL A 29 -5.11 52.56 -40.40
N LEU A 30 -4.16 52.83 -41.32
CA LEU A 30 -3.00 51.96 -41.52
C LEU A 30 -2.12 51.86 -40.26
N ALA A 31 -1.87 52.99 -39.59
CA ALA A 31 -1.13 53.01 -38.33
C ALA A 31 -1.85 52.23 -37.24
N ALA A 32 -3.17 52.32 -37.11
CA ALA A 32 -3.95 51.54 -36.18
C ALA A 32 -3.87 50.04 -36.46
N ILE A 33 -3.95 49.62 -37.74
CA ILE A 33 -3.79 48.21 -38.15
C ILE A 33 -2.38 47.69 -37.79
N VAL A 34 -1.34 48.50 -38.06
CA VAL A 34 0.04 48.15 -37.71
C VAL A 34 0.23 48.03 -36.19
N ILE A 35 -0.33 48.93 -35.39
CA ILE A 35 -0.29 48.88 -33.92
C ILE A 35 -1.01 47.64 -33.40
N VAL A 36 -2.21 47.34 -33.93
CA VAL A 36 -2.95 46.11 -33.57
C VAL A 36 -2.17 44.86 -33.98
N GLY A 37 -1.55 44.85 -35.17
CA GLY A 37 -0.71 43.76 -35.64
C GLY A 37 0.55 43.54 -34.75
N ILE A 38 1.22 44.63 -34.37
CA ILE A 38 2.37 44.56 -33.44
C ILE A 38 1.94 44.10 -32.06
N PHE A 39 0.77 44.55 -31.56
CA PHE A 39 0.25 44.12 -30.27
C PHE A 39 -0.17 42.65 -30.26
N ALA A 40 -0.84 42.20 -31.33
CA ALA A 40 -1.21 40.80 -31.51
C ALA A 40 0.04 39.91 -31.59
N TRP A 41 1.06 40.29 -32.37
CA TRP A 41 2.32 39.57 -32.46
C TRP A 41 3.07 39.56 -31.13
N TRP A 42 3.09 40.68 -30.39
CA TRP A 42 3.68 40.76 -29.06
C TRP A 42 2.97 39.85 -28.05
N TYR A 43 1.63 39.80 -28.09
CA TYR A 43 0.81 38.95 -27.25
C TYR A 43 1.10 37.45 -27.54
N GLU A 44 1.02 37.04 -28.81
CA GLU A 44 1.32 35.67 -29.22
C GLU A 44 2.75 35.25 -28.88
N SER A 45 3.71 36.16 -28.91
CA SER A 45 5.12 35.86 -28.59
C SER A 45 5.42 35.75 -27.10
N HIS A 46 4.54 36.23 -26.19
CA HIS A 46 4.77 36.26 -24.77
C HIS A 46 3.82 35.34 -23.97
N PHE A 47 2.77 34.83 -24.58
CA PHE A 47 1.81 33.96 -23.95
C PHE A 47 1.59 32.69 -24.77
N LEU A 48 1.73 31.57 -24.11
CA LEU A 48 1.51 30.25 -24.69
C LEU A 48 0.20 29.68 -24.12
N THR A 49 -0.72 29.33 -24.99
CA THR A 49 -2.02 28.77 -24.61
C THR A 49 -2.26 27.41 -25.26
N THR A 50 -3.07 26.60 -24.63
CA THR A 50 -3.58 25.34 -25.20
C THR A 50 -5.03 25.14 -24.82
N ASP A 51 -5.81 24.65 -25.79
CA ASP A 51 -7.20 24.22 -25.62
C ASP A 51 -7.35 22.77 -25.16
N ASP A 52 -6.25 22.03 -25.18
CA ASP A 52 -6.18 20.63 -24.78
C ASP A 52 -5.63 20.52 -23.35
N ALA A 53 -6.43 20.97 -22.40
CA ALA A 53 -6.07 20.85 -20.99
C ALA A 53 -7.30 20.56 -20.13
N PHE A 54 -7.11 19.76 -19.11
CA PHE A 54 -8.17 19.34 -18.20
C PHE A 54 -7.67 19.25 -16.75
N ILE A 55 -8.62 19.38 -15.84
CA ILE A 55 -8.36 19.12 -14.42
C ILE A 55 -8.18 17.63 -14.24
N ASP A 56 -7.18 17.25 -13.49
CA ASP A 56 -6.84 15.86 -13.20
C ASP A 56 -6.62 15.65 -11.69
N THR A 57 -6.71 14.40 -11.26
CA THR A 57 -6.46 13.99 -9.88
C THR A 57 -6.19 12.49 -9.79
N ARG A 58 -5.63 12.04 -8.68
CA ARG A 58 -5.52 10.60 -8.41
C ARG A 58 -6.81 10.07 -7.79
N VAL A 59 -7.77 9.70 -8.62
CA VAL A 59 -8.99 9.03 -8.17
C VAL A 59 -8.63 7.73 -7.46
N VAL A 60 -9.22 7.51 -6.29
CA VAL A 60 -8.99 6.30 -5.49
C VAL A 60 -10.21 5.42 -5.54
N ALA A 61 -10.09 4.27 -6.19
CA ALA A 61 -11.11 3.23 -6.17
C ALA A 61 -11.22 2.61 -4.77
N VAL A 62 -12.43 2.52 -4.25
CA VAL A 62 -12.74 1.84 -2.99
C VAL A 62 -13.25 0.46 -3.31
N ALA A 63 -12.48 -0.56 -2.91
CA ALA A 63 -12.83 -1.96 -3.11
C ALA A 63 -12.77 -2.72 -1.77
N PRO A 64 -13.65 -3.70 -1.54
CA PRO A 64 -13.62 -4.54 -0.35
C PRO A 64 -12.44 -5.51 -0.43
N ARG A 65 -11.95 -5.93 0.74
CA ARG A 65 -10.90 -6.96 0.86
C ARG A 65 -11.46 -8.34 1.17
N VAL A 66 -12.73 -8.39 1.56
CA VAL A 66 -13.46 -9.63 1.89
C VAL A 66 -14.79 -9.66 1.16
N ALA A 67 -15.30 -10.87 0.89
CA ALA A 67 -16.59 -11.06 0.22
C ALA A 67 -17.74 -10.97 1.21
N GLY A 68 -18.94 -10.64 0.76
CA GLY A 68 -20.15 -10.72 1.59
C GLY A 68 -21.25 -9.78 1.13
N GLN A 69 -22.36 -9.83 1.83
CA GLN A 69 -23.50 -8.97 1.55
C GLN A 69 -23.33 -7.59 2.22
N ILE A 70 -23.61 -6.53 1.50
CA ILE A 70 -23.63 -5.17 2.04
C ILE A 70 -24.87 -4.98 2.90
N ILE A 71 -24.68 -4.59 4.16
CA ILE A 71 -25.76 -4.31 5.12
C ILE A 71 -26.01 -2.83 5.32
N ALA A 72 -25.00 -1.97 5.04
CA ALA A 72 -25.16 -0.52 5.11
C ALA A 72 -24.20 0.19 4.17
N VAL A 73 -24.65 1.30 3.58
CA VAL A 73 -23.85 2.26 2.80
C VAL A 73 -24.19 3.64 3.33
N PRO A 74 -23.48 4.15 4.35
CA PRO A 74 -23.83 5.38 5.06
C PRO A 74 -23.42 6.67 4.30
N VAL A 75 -23.07 6.57 3.02
CA VAL A 75 -22.65 7.69 2.19
C VAL A 75 -23.49 7.79 0.92
N THR A 76 -23.67 9.03 0.45
CA THR A 76 -24.37 9.35 -0.80
C THR A 76 -23.39 9.77 -1.91
N ASP A 77 -23.88 9.78 -3.17
CA ASP A 77 -23.07 10.31 -4.28
C ASP A 77 -22.75 11.79 -4.04
N ASN A 78 -21.54 12.20 -4.39
CA ASN A 78 -21.00 13.55 -4.26
C ASN A 78 -20.82 14.03 -2.80
N GLU A 79 -21.07 13.16 -1.81
CA GLU A 79 -20.83 13.48 -0.41
C GLU A 79 -19.34 13.58 -0.09
N ARG A 80 -18.99 14.55 0.76
CA ARG A 80 -17.62 14.70 1.25
C ARG A 80 -17.36 13.73 2.39
N VAL A 81 -16.30 12.94 2.26
CA VAL A 81 -15.87 11.97 3.27
C VAL A 81 -14.48 12.31 3.80
N ALA A 82 -14.26 12.01 5.07
CA ALA A 82 -12.95 12.11 5.71
C ALA A 82 -12.16 10.80 5.56
N ALA A 83 -10.84 10.89 5.68
CA ALA A 83 -10.01 9.69 5.74
C ALA A 83 -10.40 8.82 6.95
N GLY A 84 -10.56 7.51 6.75
CA GLY A 84 -11.02 6.57 7.77
C GLY A 84 -12.54 6.54 8.00
N GLN A 85 -13.33 7.40 7.35
CA GLN A 85 -14.78 7.37 7.43
C GLN A 85 -15.32 6.08 6.82
N VAL A 86 -16.31 5.45 7.47
CA VAL A 86 -16.98 4.24 6.97
C VAL A 86 -17.81 4.61 5.75
N VAL A 87 -17.61 3.91 4.64
CA VAL A 87 -18.33 4.13 3.38
C VAL A 87 -19.19 2.95 2.98
N ALA A 88 -18.90 1.75 3.47
CA ALA A 88 -19.75 0.58 3.32
C ALA A 88 -19.51 -0.39 4.48
N GLN A 89 -20.53 -1.16 4.83
CA GLN A 89 -20.49 -2.22 5.85
C GLN A 89 -20.91 -3.53 5.21
N ILE A 90 -20.05 -4.52 5.26
CA ILE A 90 -20.32 -5.91 4.88
C ILE A 90 -20.84 -6.65 6.10
N ASP A 91 -21.71 -7.66 5.94
CA ASP A 91 -22.19 -8.49 7.04
C ASP A 91 -21.03 -9.13 7.81
N PRO A 92 -20.80 -8.74 9.08
CA PRO A 92 -19.71 -9.26 9.89
C PRO A 92 -19.98 -10.66 10.45
N THR A 93 -21.22 -11.16 10.41
CA THR A 93 -21.65 -12.38 11.11
C THR A 93 -20.82 -13.60 10.76
N PRO A 94 -20.54 -13.93 9.48
CA PRO A 94 -19.69 -15.08 9.14
C PRO A 94 -18.26 -14.94 9.68
N TYR A 95 -17.73 -13.73 9.66
CA TYR A 95 -16.37 -13.41 10.12
C TYR A 95 -16.27 -13.43 11.65
N GLN A 96 -17.32 -13.03 12.37
CA GLN A 96 -17.42 -13.17 13.82
C GLN A 96 -17.41 -14.65 14.24
N VAL A 97 -18.17 -15.50 13.53
CA VAL A 97 -18.18 -16.95 13.77
C VAL A 97 -16.80 -17.55 13.51
N ALA A 98 -16.14 -17.19 12.41
CA ALA A 98 -14.78 -17.64 12.09
C ALA A 98 -13.76 -17.21 13.15
N LEU A 99 -13.88 -15.98 13.68
CA LEU A 99 -13.05 -15.51 14.78
C LEU A 99 -13.29 -16.32 16.06
N GLN A 100 -14.54 -16.63 16.41
CA GLN A 100 -14.86 -17.46 17.58
C GLN A 100 -14.28 -18.88 17.44
N GLN A 101 -14.36 -19.48 16.25
CA GLN A 101 -13.76 -20.78 15.97
C GLN A 101 -12.24 -20.77 16.15
N SER A 102 -11.56 -19.76 15.63
CA SER A 102 -10.10 -19.63 15.76
C SER A 102 -9.68 -19.35 17.21
N LEU A 103 -10.46 -18.59 17.98
CA LEU A 103 -10.23 -18.39 19.42
C LEU A 103 -10.38 -19.71 20.21
N ALA A 104 -11.36 -20.53 19.89
CA ALA A 104 -11.54 -21.85 20.50
C ALA A 104 -10.35 -22.79 20.16
N ALA A 105 -9.88 -22.76 18.92
CA ALA A 105 -8.70 -23.51 18.48
C ALA A 105 -7.42 -23.07 19.22
N GLU A 106 -7.23 -21.75 19.42
CA GLU A 106 -6.11 -21.23 20.24
C GLU A 106 -6.21 -21.74 21.69
N GLN A 107 -7.39 -21.74 22.27
CA GLN A 107 -7.59 -22.24 23.63
C GLN A 107 -7.27 -23.74 23.74
N LEU A 108 -7.70 -24.54 22.76
CA LEU A 108 -7.35 -25.97 22.70
C LEU A 108 -5.83 -26.17 22.59
N ALA A 109 -5.15 -25.39 21.76
CA ALA A 109 -3.69 -25.46 21.65
C ALA A 109 -2.99 -25.08 22.96
N LYS A 110 -3.50 -24.08 23.71
CA LYS A 110 -3.00 -23.70 25.05
C LYS A 110 -3.16 -24.83 26.08
N THR A 111 -4.28 -25.54 26.07
CA THR A 111 -4.47 -26.72 26.94
C THR A 111 -3.49 -27.83 26.60
N GLY A 112 -3.25 -28.09 25.31
CA GLY A 112 -2.23 -29.02 24.85
C GLY A 112 -0.82 -28.63 25.30
N LEU A 113 -0.51 -27.34 25.30
CA LEU A 113 0.77 -26.82 25.84
C LEU A 113 0.91 -27.07 27.36
N ALA A 114 -0.16 -26.85 28.13
CA ALA A 114 -0.16 -27.12 29.55
C ALA A 114 0.07 -28.63 29.85
N GLN A 115 -0.59 -29.49 29.07
CA GLN A 115 -0.40 -30.95 29.19
C GLN A 115 1.06 -31.34 28.86
N ALA A 116 1.66 -30.78 27.80
CA ALA A 116 3.06 -31.08 27.47
C ALA A 116 4.03 -30.61 28.56
N ARG A 117 3.76 -29.49 29.24
CA ARG A 117 4.53 -29.05 30.42
C ARG A 117 4.38 -30.01 31.59
N ALA A 118 3.18 -30.47 31.87
CA ALA A 118 2.94 -31.45 32.94
C ALA A 118 3.69 -32.79 32.67
N ASN A 119 3.72 -33.23 31.42
CA ASN A 119 4.47 -34.45 31.03
C ASN A 119 5.98 -34.33 31.27
N ILE A 120 6.58 -33.15 31.17
CA ILE A 120 7.99 -32.94 31.54
C ILE A 120 8.17 -33.14 33.05
N VAL A 121 7.28 -32.64 33.88
CA VAL A 121 7.36 -32.80 35.35
C VAL A 121 7.29 -34.29 35.70
N VAL A 122 6.36 -35.03 35.08
CA VAL A 122 6.26 -36.50 35.28
C VAL A 122 7.57 -37.22 34.85
N ALA A 123 8.11 -36.85 33.68
CA ALA A 123 9.37 -37.45 33.22
C ALA A 123 10.57 -37.12 34.14
N GLN A 124 10.59 -35.91 34.73
CA GLN A 124 11.62 -35.53 35.73
C GLN A 124 11.50 -36.35 37.01
N ALA A 125 10.28 -36.56 37.50
CA ALA A 125 10.06 -37.43 38.68
C ALA A 125 10.50 -38.87 38.41
N ALA A 126 10.23 -39.42 37.21
CA ALA A 126 10.70 -40.74 36.82
C ALA A 126 12.25 -40.88 36.83
N VAL A 127 12.96 -39.81 36.39
CA VAL A 127 14.45 -39.80 36.49
C VAL A 127 14.90 -39.82 37.95
N GLN A 128 14.29 -39.03 38.84
CA GLN A 128 14.64 -39.02 40.25
C GLN A 128 14.42 -40.39 40.89
N GLN A 129 13.28 -41.06 40.61
CA GLN A 129 13.01 -42.42 41.08
C GLN A 129 14.02 -43.42 40.56
N ALA A 130 14.35 -43.41 39.27
CA ALA A 130 15.35 -44.29 38.68
C ALA A 130 16.75 -44.04 39.30
N GLN A 131 17.08 -42.81 39.61
CA GLN A 131 18.36 -42.42 40.22
C GLN A 131 18.44 -42.90 41.67
N ALA A 132 17.38 -42.80 42.44
CA ALA A 132 17.33 -43.38 43.80
C ALA A 132 17.50 -44.91 43.78
N ALA A 133 16.84 -45.60 42.86
CA ALA A 133 16.99 -47.04 42.68
C ALA A 133 18.42 -47.42 42.28
N TYR A 134 19.07 -46.63 41.40
CA TYR A 134 20.48 -46.84 41.04
C TYR A 134 21.42 -46.67 42.27
N VAL A 135 21.24 -45.63 43.06
CA VAL A 135 22.05 -45.38 44.27
C VAL A 135 21.95 -46.56 45.23
N SER A 136 20.76 -47.11 45.47
CA SER A 136 20.55 -48.29 46.30
C SER A 136 21.25 -49.52 45.72
N ALA A 137 21.06 -49.83 44.43
CA ALA A 137 21.72 -50.97 43.77
C ALA A 137 23.27 -50.84 43.75
N ALA A 138 23.76 -49.62 43.53
CA ALA A 138 25.20 -49.33 43.55
C ALA A 138 25.82 -49.56 44.96
N ALA A 139 25.12 -49.18 46.02
CA ALA A 139 25.53 -49.43 47.39
C ALA A 139 25.58 -50.93 47.69
N GLN A 140 24.57 -51.69 47.25
CA GLN A 140 24.57 -53.17 47.41
C GLN A 140 25.72 -53.81 46.63
N ALA A 141 25.99 -53.37 45.41
CA ALA A 141 27.11 -53.84 44.62
C ALA A 141 28.47 -53.51 45.25
N ALA A 142 28.59 -52.31 45.84
CA ALA A 142 29.83 -51.95 46.61
C ALA A 142 30.04 -52.84 47.80
N ASN A 143 29.01 -53.11 48.59
CA ASN A 143 29.10 -54.02 49.77
C ASN A 143 29.45 -55.42 49.31
N ALA A 144 28.79 -56.02 48.33
CA ALA A 144 29.06 -57.33 47.81
C ALA A 144 30.51 -57.48 47.27
N ARG A 145 31.04 -56.45 46.63
CA ARG A 145 32.44 -56.38 46.16
C ARG A 145 33.44 -56.31 47.33
N ALA A 146 33.10 -55.55 48.38
CA ALA A 146 33.95 -55.48 49.60
C ALA A 146 34.00 -56.82 50.26
N ASP A 147 32.87 -57.53 50.39
CA ASP A 147 32.83 -58.87 50.93
C ASP A 147 33.64 -59.86 50.08
N LEU A 148 33.49 -59.88 48.77
CA LEU A 148 34.29 -60.70 47.87
C LEU A 148 35.79 -60.42 48.04
N LYS A 149 36.19 -59.14 48.16
CA LYS A 149 37.59 -58.76 48.41
C LYS A 149 38.08 -59.30 49.72
N ARG A 150 37.29 -59.27 50.81
CA ARG A 150 37.57 -59.77 52.13
C ARG A 150 37.74 -61.30 52.11
N TYR A 151 36.81 -62.04 51.53
CA TYR A 151 36.86 -63.47 51.39
C TYR A 151 38.01 -63.97 50.53
N ARG A 152 38.36 -63.32 49.46
CA ARG A 152 39.55 -63.59 48.62
C ARG A 152 40.85 -63.37 49.40
N PHE A 153 40.93 -62.36 50.24
CA PHE A 153 42.08 -62.10 51.07
C PHE A 153 42.28 -63.23 52.14
N LEU A 154 41.20 -63.66 52.82
CA LEU A 154 41.22 -64.73 53.77
C LEU A 154 41.63 -66.07 53.12
N HIS A 155 41.08 -66.42 51.99
CA HIS A 155 41.41 -67.62 51.24
C HIS A 155 42.90 -67.66 50.78
N ARG A 156 43.45 -66.54 50.40
CA ARG A 156 44.89 -66.42 50.05
C ARG A 156 45.80 -66.62 51.24
N ARG A 157 45.42 -66.26 52.45
CA ARG A 157 46.20 -66.45 53.65
C ARG A 157 46.09 -67.87 54.17
N ASN A 158 44.93 -68.48 54.11
CA ASN A 158 44.72 -69.88 54.53
C ASN A 158 43.59 -70.48 53.64
N ALA A 159 43.92 -71.35 52.70
CA ALA A 159 42.96 -71.95 51.77
C ALA A 159 41.88 -72.78 52.44
N LYS A 160 42.15 -73.28 53.67
CA LYS A 160 41.20 -74.06 54.51
C LYS A 160 40.26 -73.19 55.34
N ALA A 161 40.50 -71.86 55.44
CA ALA A 161 39.69 -70.93 56.22
C ALA A 161 38.35 -70.55 55.57
N VAL A 162 38.18 -70.85 54.28
CA VAL A 162 36.93 -70.51 53.50
C VAL A 162 36.54 -71.76 52.69
N ALA A 163 35.33 -72.25 52.90
CA ALA A 163 34.72 -73.29 52.05
C ALA A 163 34.57 -72.89 50.63
N ARG A 164 34.77 -73.80 49.66
CA ARG A 164 34.55 -73.49 48.20
C ARG A 164 33.15 -72.98 47.92
N THR A 165 32.16 -73.62 48.52
CA THR A 165 30.73 -73.19 48.39
C THR A 165 30.52 -71.76 48.87
N GLN A 166 31.14 -71.32 49.93
CA GLN A 166 31.10 -69.99 50.48
C GLN A 166 31.72 -68.94 49.46
N MET A 167 32.91 -69.33 48.90
CA MET A 167 33.55 -68.49 47.88
C MET A 167 32.69 -68.30 46.62
N ASP A 168 32.09 -69.39 46.14
CA ASP A 168 31.20 -69.35 44.96
C ASP A 168 29.93 -68.53 45.20
N GLN A 169 29.35 -68.62 46.42
CA GLN A 169 28.23 -67.81 46.84
C GLN A 169 28.56 -66.32 46.82
N VAL A 170 29.68 -65.90 47.42
CA VAL A 170 30.09 -64.49 47.48
C VAL A 170 30.46 -63.94 46.09
N LEU A 171 31.08 -64.78 45.23
CA LEU A 171 31.40 -64.44 43.87
C LEU A 171 30.12 -64.18 43.04
N THR A 172 29.15 -65.07 43.16
CA THR A 172 27.86 -64.97 42.48
C THR A 172 27.10 -63.78 42.98
N ALA A 173 27.04 -63.54 44.31
CA ALA A 173 26.42 -62.35 44.88
C ALA A 173 27.02 -61.03 44.37
N ALA A 174 28.36 -60.94 44.27
CA ALA A 174 29.03 -59.75 43.76
C ALA A 174 28.82 -59.56 42.29
N ARG A 175 28.73 -60.63 41.49
CA ARG A 175 28.40 -60.59 40.07
C ARG A 175 26.96 -60.13 39.87
N SER A 176 25.99 -60.69 40.54
CA SER A 176 24.59 -60.40 40.55
C SER A 176 24.32 -58.94 40.92
N ALA A 177 24.80 -58.51 42.08
CA ALA A 177 24.63 -57.10 42.50
C ALA A 177 25.23 -56.06 41.50
N SER A 178 26.43 -56.44 40.94
CA SER A 178 27.02 -55.56 39.90
C SER A 178 26.25 -55.53 38.62
N ALA A 179 25.57 -56.60 38.20
CA ALA A 179 24.70 -56.63 37.05
C ALA A 179 23.43 -55.79 37.30
N GLU A 180 22.87 -55.88 38.50
CA GLU A 180 21.70 -55.11 38.92
C GLU A 180 21.98 -53.61 38.96
N ALA A 181 23.14 -53.20 39.53
CA ALA A 181 23.55 -51.78 39.48
C ALA A 181 23.71 -51.26 38.03
N ARG A 182 24.28 -52.10 37.13
CA ARG A 182 24.34 -51.72 35.70
C ARG A 182 22.97 -51.64 35.08
N ALA A 183 22.04 -52.54 35.37
CA ALA A 183 20.67 -52.49 34.91
C ALA A 183 19.93 -51.24 35.40
N ALA A 184 20.09 -50.89 36.69
CA ALA A 184 19.54 -49.67 37.26
C ALA A 184 20.09 -48.38 36.59
N LEU A 185 21.41 -48.36 36.29
CA LEU A 185 22.02 -47.25 35.55
C LEU A 185 21.42 -47.10 34.15
N LYS A 186 21.15 -48.21 33.46
CA LYS A 186 20.46 -48.19 32.15
C LYS A 186 19.04 -47.69 32.26
N ARG A 187 18.32 -47.96 33.35
CA ARG A 187 16.99 -47.40 33.63
C ARG A 187 17.05 -45.86 33.79
N VAL A 188 18.07 -45.31 34.46
CA VAL A 188 18.30 -43.86 34.54
C VAL A 188 18.52 -43.27 33.16
N SER A 189 19.29 -43.91 32.29
CA SER A 189 19.51 -43.46 30.91
C SER A 189 18.21 -43.46 30.10
N GLY A 190 17.36 -44.48 30.24
CA GLY A 190 16.04 -44.56 29.62
C GLY A 190 15.10 -43.44 30.09
N ALA A 191 15.04 -43.20 31.40
CA ALA A 191 14.25 -42.13 31.97
C ALA A 191 14.72 -40.73 31.49
N LYS A 192 16.04 -40.52 31.37
CA LYS A 192 16.58 -39.27 30.77
C LYS A 192 16.17 -39.10 29.30
N ALA A 193 16.13 -40.16 28.51
CA ALA A 193 15.67 -40.12 27.14
C ALA A 193 14.16 -39.69 27.02
N GLN A 194 13.36 -40.12 28.03
CA GLN A 194 11.95 -39.69 28.12
C GLN A 194 11.81 -38.18 28.35
N ILE A 195 12.71 -37.53 29.12
CA ILE A 195 12.73 -36.06 29.24
C ILE A 195 13.01 -35.40 27.88
N VAL A 196 13.93 -35.93 27.09
CA VAL A 196 14.25 -35.41 25.76
C VAL A 196 12.99 -35.49 24.82
N ALA A 197 12.31 -36.64 24.86
CA ALA A 197 11.05 -36.81 24.09
C ALA A 197 9.95 -35.86 24.59
N ALA A 198 9.78 -35.70 25.90
CA ALA A 198 8.81 -34.77 26.46
C ALA A 198 9.11 -33.29 26.10
N ARG A 199 10.38 -32.91 26.05
CA ARG A 199 10.81 -31.56 25.59
C ARG A 199 10.52 -31.34 24.10
N ALA A 200 10.75 -32.35 23.26
CA ALA A 200 10.38 -32.28 21.85
C ALA A 200 8.87 -32.13 21.67
N ALA A 201 8.06 -32.85 22.44
CA ALA A 201 6.60 -32.70 22.47
C ALA A 201 6.17 -31.28 22.92
N LEU A 202 6.84 -30.70 23.91
CA LEU A 202 6.62 -29.33 24.35
C LEU A 202 6.91 -28.33 23.22
N ALA A 203 8.03 -28.46 22.50
CA ALA A 203 8.36 -27.61 21.38
C ALA A 203 7.29 -27.69 20.30
N GLY A 204 6.79 -28.88 19.99
CA GLY A 204 5.65 -29.05 19.07
C GLY A 204 4.35 -28.38 19.56
N ALA A 205 4.06 -28.43 20.85
CA ALA A 205 2.90 -27.76 21.44
C ALA A 205 3.04 -26.23 21.39
N VAL A 206 4.24 -25.69 21.62
CA VAL A 206 4.52 -24.25 21.46
C VAL A 206 4.27 -23.80 20.02
N ALA A 207 4.72 -24.58 19.03
CA ALA A 207 4.50 -24.28 17.61
C ALA A 207 2.99 -24.29 17.26
N ARG A 208 2.21 -25.22 17.79
CA ARG A 208 0.74 -25.25 17.59
C ARG A 208 0.05 -24.02 18.15
N VAL A 209 0.46 -23.54 19.34
CA VAL A 209 -0.08 -22.28 19.90
C VAL A 209 0.27 -21.08 19.01
N ALA A 210 1.48 -21.04 18.45
CA ALA A 210 1.89 -19.98 17.54
C ALA A 210 1.05 -19.99 16.25
N SER A 211 0.80 -21.16 15.66
CA SER A 211 -0.07 -21.32 14.48
C SER A 211 -1.50 -20.85 14.78
N ALA A 212 -2.11 -21.35 15.87
CA ALA A 212 -3.46 -20.97 16.25
C ALA A 212 -3.60 -19.45 16.52
N ARG A 213 -2.58 -18.81 17.08
CA ARG A 213 -2.54 -17.35 17.24
C ARG A 213 -2.50 -16.60 15.90
N ALA A 214 -1.76 -17.15 14.92
CA ALA A 214 -1.74 -16.56 13.58
C ALA A 214 -3.12 -16.66 12.92
N GLU A 215 -3.82 -17.77 13.08
CA GLU A 215 -5.21 -17.95 12.60
C GLU A 215 -6.17 -16.96 13.25
N VAL A 216 -6.09 -16.75 14.55
CA VAL A 216 -6.87 -15.72 15.25
C VAL A 216 -6.57 -14.32 14.71
N LYS A 217 -5.31 -14.01 14.42
CA LYS A 217 -4.93 -12.72 13.84
C LYS A 217 -5.51 -12.54 12.44
N SER A 218 -5.49 -13.57 11.60
CA SER A 218 -6.10 -13.55 10.28
C SER A 218 -7.60 -13.31 10.38
N ALA A 219 -8.32 -14.10 11.18
CA ALA A 219 -9.75 -13.93 11.36
C ALA A 219 -10.17 -12.54 11.91
N ARG A 220 -9.31 -11.92 12.75
CA ARG A 220 -9.53 -10.54 13.20
C ARG A 220 -9.36 -9.51 12.10
N LEU A 221 -8.36 -9.70 11.22
CA LEU A 221 -8.15 -8.83 10.06
C LEU A 221 -9.33 -8.94 9.10
N ASP A 222 -9.78 -10.16 8.81
CA ASP A 222 -10.93 -10.39 7.92
C ASP A 222 -12.21 -9.76 8.47
N LEU A 223 -12.44 -9.88 9.78
CA LEU A 223 -13.53 -9.17 10.46
C LEU A 223 -13.37 -7.65 10.37
N GLY A 224 -12.16 -7.12 10.52
CA GLY A 224 -11.89 -5.69 10.35
C GLY A 224 -12.17 -5.21 8.93
N TYR A 225 -11.92 -6.03 7.93
CA TYR A 225 -12.17 -5.71 6.52
C TYR A 225 -13.64 -5.72 6.13
N THR A 226 -14.55 -6.21 6.99
CA THR A 226 -16.00 -6.05 6.78
C THR A 226 -16.45 -4.59 6.87
N THR A 227 -15.68 -3.74 7.54
CA THR A 227 -15.89 -2.29 7.58
C THR A 227 -15.02 -1.63 6.52
N VAL A 228 -15.63 -1.20 5.43
CA VAL A 228 -14.94 -0.53 4.33
C VAL A 228 -14.84 0.96 4.63
N THR A 229 -13.63 1.49 4.65
CA THR A 229 -13.36 2.90 4.99
C THR A 229 -12.71 3.64 3.83
N ALA A 230 -12.93 4.95 3.76
CA ALA A 230 -12.25 5.84 2.83
C ALA A 230 -10.75 5.91 3.15
N ALA A 231 -9.89 5.60 2.17
CA ALA A 231 -8.43 5.64 2.36
C ALA A 231 -7.91 7.08 2.53
N GLN A 232 -8.59 8.05 1.93
CA GLN A 232 -8.27 9.48 2.00
C GLN A 232 -9.52 10.34 1.97
N ALA A 233 -9.40 11.60 2.38
CA ALA A 233 -10.50 12.57 2.32
C ALA A 233 -10.77 12.98 0.87
N GLY A 234 -12.04 13.14 0.52
CA GLY A 234 -12.45 13.53 -0.83
C GLY A 234 -13.97 13.52 -1.00
N HIS A 235 -14.44 13.49 -2.23
CA HIS A 235 -15.86 13.35 -2.58
C HIS A 235 -16.09 11.97 -3.18
N VAL A 236 -17.16 11.31 -2.72
CA VAL A 236 -17.62 10.02 -3.27
C VAL A 236 -18.14 10.24 -4.69
N THR A 237 -17.76 9.39 -5.60
CA THR A 237 -18.28 9.39 -6.97
C THR A 237 -18.44 7.96 -7.49
N GLN A 238 -19.20 7.75 -8.53
CA GLN A 238 -19.43 6.45 -9.17
C GLN A 238 -19.83 5.35 -8.18
N LYS A 239 -20.71 5.66 -7.22
CA LYS A 239 -21.22 4.66 -6.30
C LYS A 239 -22.03 3.60 -7.03
N SER A 240 -21.48 2.38 -7.17
CA SER A 240 -22.07 1.24 -7.87
C SER A 240 -22.74 0.23 -6.93
N VAL A 241 -22.68 0.46 -5.60
CA VAL A 241 -23.11 -0.48 -4.58
C VAL A 241 -24.35 0.01 -3.83
N ALA A 242 -25.26 -0.92 -3.51
CA ALA A 242 -26.44 -0.70 -2.69
C ALA A 242 -26.53 -1.74 -1.57
N VAL A 243 -27.32 -1.43 -0.55
CA VAL A 243 -27.67 -2.39 0.52
C VAL A 243 -28.33 -3.61 -0.09
N GLY A 244 -27.92 -4.81 0.33
CA GLY A 244 -28.37 -6.09 -0.20
C GLY A 244 -27.48 -6.65 -1.33
N ASN A 245 -26.62 -5.86 -1.96
CA ASN A 245 -25.70 -6.38 -2.95
C ASN A 245 -24.67 -7.32 -2.32
N TYR A 246 -24.28 -8.36 -3.06
CA TYR A 246 -23.15 -9.21 -2.70
C TYR A 246 -21.90 -8.71 -3.43
N VAL A 247 -20.80 -8.56 -2.70
CA VAL A 247 -19.53 -8.03 -3.22
C VAL A 247 -18.40 -9.02 -3.06
N SER A 248 -17.41 -8.91 -3.94
CA SER A 248 -16.21 -9.75 -3.95
C SER A 248 -14.95 -8.91 -3.77
N PRO A 249 -13.85 -9.47 -3.23
CA PRO A 249 -12.59 -8.77 -3.10
C PRO A 249 -12.10 -8.18 -4.42
N GLY A 250 -11.68 -6.89 -4.39
CA GLY A 250 -11.21 -6.18 -5.58
C GLY A 250 -12.30 -5.57 -6.47
N GLN A 251 -13.59 -5.85 -6.21
CA GLN A 251 -14.69 -5.20 -6.92
C GLN A 251 -14.80 -3.74 -6.51
N GLU A 252 -14.82 -2.83 -7.47
CA GLU A 252 -14.99 -1.40 -7.19
C GLU A 252 -16.41 -1.11 -6.71
N LEU A 253 -16.53 -0.50 -5.52
CA LEU A 253 -17.80 -0.11 -4.91
C LEU A 253 -18.13 1.36 -5.22
N MET A 254 -17.15 2.19 -5.20
CA MET A 254 -17.20 3.63 -5.47
C MET A 254 -15.80 4.17 -5.68
N ALA A 255 -15.69 5.37 -6.20
CA ALA A 255 -14.43 6.10 -6.31
C ALA A 255 -14.42 7.31 -5.36
N ILE A 256 -13.25 7.72 -4.90
CA ILE A 256 -13.06 8.94 -4.11
C ILE A 256 -12.17 9.89 -4.90
N VAL A 257 -12.69 11.08 -5.18
CA VAL A 257 -11.98 12.20 -5.79
C VAL A 257 -11.38 13.04 -4.67
N PRO A 258 -10.05 13.04 -4.50
CA PRO A 258 -9.39 13.85 -3.46
C PRO A 258 -9.41 15.33 -3.81
N GLN A 259 -9.15 16.18 -2.82
CA GLN A 259 -9.08 17.64 -3.03
C GLN A 259 -7.79 18.12 -3.71
N GLN A 260 -6.80 17.25 -3.86
CA GLN A 260 -5.57 17.57 -4.58
C GLN A 260 -5.81 17.47 -6.08
N LEU A 261 -6.13 18.60 -6.69
CA LEU A 261 -6.34 18.75 -8.12
C LEU A 261 -5.14 19.43 -8.76
N TRP A 262 -4.86 19.08 -10.00
CA TRP A 262 -3.91 19.77 -10.87
C TRP A 262 -4.50 19.89 -12.27
N VAL A 263 -3.86 20.64 -13.14
CA VAL A 263 -4.19 20.70 -14.55
C VAL A 263 -3.15 19.92 -15.33
N THR A 264 -3.60 19.01 -16.18
CA THR A 264 -2.79 18.35 -17.20
C THR A 264 -3.06 19.07 -18.53
N ALA A 265 -2.06 19.80 -19.01
CA ALA A 265 -2.15 20.61 -20.23
C ALA A 265 -1.24 20.04 -21.31
N ASN A 266 -1.79 19.68 -22.45
CA ASN A 266 -1.09 19.07 -23.56
C ASN A 266 -0.58 20.16 -24.51
N PHE A 267 0.70 20.52 -24.42
CA PHE A 267 1.37 21.47 -25.30
C PHE A 267 2.03 20.77 -26.49
N LYS A 268 2.18 21.47 -27.61
CA LYS A 268 2.91 20.95 -28.74
C LYS A 268 4.39 20.76 -28.40
N GLU A 269 4.99 19.70 -28.90
CA GLU A 269 6.43 19.44 -28.72
C GLU A 269 7.30 20.62 -29.13
N THR A 270 6.88 21.39 -30.14
CA THR A 270 7.58 22.59 -30.62
C THR A 270 7.67 23.73 -29.61
N ASP A 271 6.78 23.73 -28.63
CA ASP A 271 6.62 24.84 -27.69
C ASP A 271 7.28 24.54 -26.33
N LEU A 272 7.80 23.32 -26.16
CA LEU A 272 8.40 22.86 -24.89
C LEU A 272 9.66 23.62 -24.49
N ASP A 273 10.41 24.14 -25.46
CA ASP A 273 11.62 24.93 -25.21
C ASP A 273 11.33 26.23 -24.45
N LEU A 274 10.10 26.69 -24.52
CA LEU A 274 9.60 27.91 -23.84
C LEU A 274 9.01 27.62 -22.46
N ILE A 275 8.74 26.35 -22.14
CA ILE A 275 8.05 25.94 -20.90
C ILE A 275 9.07 25.44 -19.89
N HIS A 276 9.08 26.05 -18.70
CA HIS A 276 9.99 25.67 -17.64
C HIS A 276 9.24 25.50 -16.31
N PRO A 277 9.64 24.52 -15.45
CA PRO A 277 9.08 24.40 -14.12
C PRO A 277 9.22 25.70 -13.31
N GLY A 278 8.15 26.06 -12.60
CA GLY A 278 8.07 27.28 -11.79
C GLY A 278 7.44 28.49 -12.50
N GLN A 279 7.23 28.46 -13.82
CA GLN A 279 6.52 29.53 -14.53
C GLN A 279 5.10 29.69 -14.01
N ARG A 280 4.63 30.95 -13.98
CA ARG A 280 3.26 31.29 -13.57
C ARG A 280 2.30 31.06 -14.73
N VAL A 281 1.15 30.49 -14.39
CA VAL A 281 0.09 30.17 -15.34
C VAL A 281 -1.20 30.80 -14.86
N SER A 282 -1.90 31.46 -15.78
CA SER A 282 -3.30 31.87 -15.60
C SER A 282 -4.19 30.72 -16.08
N LEU A 283 -5.20 30.36 -15.30
CA LEU A 283 -6.06 29.21 -15.58
C LEU A 283 -7.50 29.71 -15.76
N ASN A 284 -8.02 29.64 -16.99
CA ASN A 284 -9.41 29.89 -17.27
C ASN A 284 -10.16 28.56 -17.21
N ILE A 285 -11.06 28.41 -16.25
CA ILE A 285 -11.82 27.18 -16.02
C ILE A 285 -13.22 27.36 -16.59
N ASP A 286 -13.63 26.54 -17.58
CA ASP A 286 -14.91 26.66 -18.25
C ASP A 286 -16.11 26.56 -17.29
N ALA A 287 -15.99 25.68 -16.27
CA ALA A 287 -17.01 25.55 -15.24
C ALA A 287 -17.17 26.80 -14.36
N CYS A 288 -16.19 27.73 -14.36
CA CYS A 288 -16.18 28.90 -13.49
C CYS A 288 -15.53 30.10 -14.18
N PRO A 289 -16.15 30.67 -15.24
CA PRO A 289 -15.55 31.69 -16.10
C PRO A 289 -15.21 33.01 -15.37
N ASN A 290 -15.84 33.27 -14.22
CA ASN A 290 -15.56 34.44 -13.39
C ASN A 290 -14.48 34.24 -12.34
N ALA A 291 -13.99 33.02 -12.17
CA ALA A 291 -12.96 32.67 -11.17
C ALA A 291 -11.56 32.79 -11.80
N LYS A 292 -10.79 33.77 -11.32
CA LYS A 292 -9.37 33.89 -11.71
C LYS A 292 -8.53 32.87 -10.95
N ALA A 293 -8.33 31.69 -11.52
CA ALA A 293 -7.43 30.70 -10.99
C ALA A 293 -6.00 30.95 -11.46
N ARG A 294 -5.03 30.65 -10.62
CA ARG A 294 -3.60 30.74 -10.92
C ARG A 294 -2.92 29.45 -10.52
N GLY A 295 -1.86 29.14 -11.23
CA GLY A 295 -1.06 27.97 -10.95
C GLY A 295 0.38 28.17 -11.38
N ARG A 296 1.16 27.09 -11.23
CA ARG A 296 2.55 27.04 -11.67
C ARG A 296 2.82 25.74 -12.40
N VAL A 297 3.68 25.83 -13.40
CA VAL A 297 4.23 24.65 -14.05
C VAL A 297 5.00 23.85 -13.02
N ALA A 298 4.51 22.66 -12.69
CA ALA A 298 5.14 21.76 -11.71
C ALA A 298 6.17 20.84 -12.40
N SER A 299 5.79 20.26 -13.54
CA SER A 299 6.67 19.35 -14.28
C SER A 299 6.19 19.18 -15.73
N ILE A 300 7.11 18.76 -16.59
CA ILE A 300 6.87 18.38 -17.96
C ILE A 300 7.10 16.90 -18.08
N GLN A 301 6.16 16.16 -18.69
CA GLN A 301 6.30 14.72 -18.92
C GLN A 301 7.43 14.46 -19.93
N ARG A 302 8.28 13.47 -19.65
CA ARG A 302 9.35 13.09 -20.58
C ARG A 302 8.82 12.07 -21.58
N GLY A 303 8.11 12.55 -22.59
CA GLY A 303 7.53 11.76 -23.67
C GLY A 303 6.14 12.27 -24.06
N SER A 304 5.74 12.01 -25.32
CA SER A 304 4.40 12.37 -25.80
C SER A 304 3.31 11.53 -25.11
N GLY A 305 2.08 12.04 -25.06
CA GLY A 305 0.94 11.30 -24.54
C GLY A 305 0.76 9.96 -25.24
N GLU A 306 0.86 9.94 -26.57
CA GLU A 306 0.70 8.74 -27.41
C GLU A 306 1.72 7.64 -27.09
N ALA A 307 2.92 7.99 -26.61
CA ALA A 307 3.96 7.00 -26.29
C ALA A 307 3.62 6.13 -25.07
N PHE A 308 2.67 6.57 -24.24
CA PHE A 308 2.23 5.88 -23.02
C PHE A 308 0.80 5.36 -23.12
N ASP A 309 0.14 5.52 -24.28
CA ASP A 309 -1.19 4.97 -24.49
C ASP A 309 -1.16 3.45 -24.58
N LEU A 310 -2.19 2.81 -24.07
CA LEU A 310 -2.34 1.35 -24.06
C LEU A 310 -2.35 0.75 -25.48
N LEU A 311 -2.80 1.52 -26.47
CA LEU A 311 -2.84 1.20 -27.90
C LEU A 311 -2.29 2.38 -28.69
N PRO A 312 -0.96 2.48 -28.84
CA PRO A 312 -0.38 3.56 -29.66
C PRO A 312 -0.90 3.49 -31.10
N PRO A 313 -1.24 4.62 -31.74
CA PRO A 313 -1.70 4.63 -33.11
C PRO A 313 -0.60 4.11 -34.03
N GLN A 314 -0.88 2.99 -34.73
CA GLN A 314 0.03 2.44 -35.74
C GLN A 314 -0.37 2.95 -37.13
N ASN A 315 0.57 3.58 -37.82
CA ASN A 315 0.37 3.98 -39.21
C ASN A 315 0.30 2.74 -40.12
N ALA A 316 -0.91 2.26 -40.41
CA ALA A 316 -1.17 1.02 -41.17
C ALA A 316 -0.79 1.11 -42.68
N THR A 317 -0.44 2.29 -43.21
CA THR A 317 -0.32 2.54 -44.66
C THR A 317 1.10 2.76 -45.16
N GLY A 318 2.14 2.63 -44.32
CA GLY A 318 3.54 2.71 -44.74
C GLY A 318 4.05 4.11 -45.11
N ASN A 319 3.23 5.15 -45.14
CA ASN A 319 3.65 6.53 -45.29
C ASN A 319 3.81 7.17 -43.90
N TYR A 320 5.05 7.47 -43.51
CA TYR A 320 5.34 8.21 -42.30
C TYR A 320 5.02 9.70 -42.51
N VAL A 321 3.93 10.18 -41.92
CA VAL A 321 3.64 11.62 -41.85
C VAL A 321 4.09 12.11 -40.48
N LYS A 322 5.05 13.06 -40.45
CA LYS A 322 5.46 13.71 -39.20
C LYS A 322 4.32 14.56 -38.65
N ILE A 323 3.67 14.06 -37.61
CA ILE A 323 2.64 14.79 -36.86
C ILE A 323 3.31 15.38 -35.62
N VAL A 324 3.03 16.67 -35.33
CA VAL A 324 3.51 17.32 -34.11
C VAL A 324 2.84 16.65 -32.91
N GLN A 325 3.66 16.07 -32.07
CA GLN A 325 3.19 15.38 -30.85
C GLN A 325 2.80 16.37 -29.77
N ARG A 326 1.87 15.97 -28.90
CA ARG A 326 1.53 16.73 -27.68
C ARG A 326 2.20 16.09 -26.46
N VAL A 327 2.71 16.94 -25.58
CA VAL A 327 3.40 16.53 -24.36
C VAL A 327 2.65 17.10 -23.17
N PRO A 328 2.24 16.23 -22.20
CA PRO A 328 1.56 16.67 -20.99
C PRO A 328 2.46 17.50 -20.09
N VAL A 329 1.98 18.66 -19.72
CA VAL A 329 2.58 19.56 -18.73
C VAL A 329 1.66 19.62 -17.52
N ARG A 330 2.20 19.29 -16.36
CA ARG A 330 1.46 19.38 -15.10
C ARG A 330 1.58 20.78 -14.54
N ILE A 331 0.42 21.37 -14.19
CA ILE A 331 0.30 22.68 -13.60
C ILE A 331 -0.44 22.53 -12.27
N ASP A 332 0.21 22.85 -11.18
CA ASP A 332 -0.39 22.80 -9.85
C ASP A 332 -1.08 24.14 -9.55
N PHE A 333 -2.27 24.09 -8.94
CA PHE A 333 -2.98 25.29 -8.50
C PHE A 333 -2.25 25.96 -7.33
N ASP A 334 -2.07 27.28 -7.38
CA ASP A 334 -1.61 28.05 -6.21
C ASP A 334 -2.68 28.06 -5.10
N ALA A 335 -3.95 28.19 -5.48
CA ALA A 335 -5.12 28.05 -4.62
C ALA A 335 -6.34 27.67 -5.49
N LEU A 336 -7.19 26.79 -4.98
CA LEU A 336 -8.45 26.46 -5.65
C LEU A 336 -9.43 27.65 -5.52
N PRO A 337 -10.13 28.04 -6.60
CA PRO A 337 -11.08 29.12 -6.55
C PRO A 337 -12.24 28.79 -5.60
N PRO A 338 -12.62 29.71 -4.69
CA PRO A 338 -13.74 29.51 -3.81
C PRO A 338 -15.06 29.45 -4.60
N HIS A 339 -16.01 28.64 -4.11
CA HIS A 339 -17.34 28.45 -4.70
C HIS A 339 -17.37 27.83 -6.12
N CYS A 340 -16.27 27.22 -6.53
CA CYS A 340 -16.18 26.48 -7.78
C CYS A 340 -16.13 24.99 -7.50
N VAL A 341 -17.05 24.24 -8.08
CA VAL A 341 -17.02 22.77 -8.01
C VAL A 341 -16.08 22.28 -9.10
N LEU A 342 -14.92 21.79 -8.70
CA LEU A 342 -13.89 21.27 -9.60
C LEU A 342 -13.77 19.76 -9.47
N GLY A 343 -13.61 19.10 -10.61
CA GLY A 343 -13.43 17.65 -10.67
C GLY A 343 -12.60 17.23 -11.88
N PRO A 344 -12.11 15.99 -11.89
CA PRO A 344 -11.31 15.46 -13.00
C PRO A 344 -12.13 15.47 -14.30
N GLY A 345 -11.44 15.73 -15.42
CA GLY A 345 -12.03 15.79 -16.76
C GLY A 345 -12.68 17.12 -17.13
N MET A 346 -12.73 18.11 -16.23
CA MET A 346 -13.24 19.45 -16.55
C MET A 346 -12.21 20.22 -17.37
N SER A 347 -12.67 20.92 -18.44
CA SER A 347 -11.83 21.69 -19.35
C SER A 347 -11.28 22.97 -18.69
N VAL A 348 -10.04 23.28 -19.04
CA VAL A 348 -9.30 24.45 -18.57
C VAL A 348 -8.46 24.99 -19.73
N GLU A 349 -8.40 26.30 -19.89
CA GLU A 349 -7.47 26.96 -20.81
C GLU A 349 -6.31 27.57 -20.00
N PRO A 350 -5.14 26.94 -19.96
CA PRO A 350 -3.96 27.51 -19.33
C PRO A 350 -3.26 28.50 -20.26
N GLU A 351 -2.88 29.64 -19.68
CA GLU A 351 -2.07 30.67 -20.33
C GLU A 351 -0.76 30.80 -19.57
N ILE A 352 0.33 30.32 -20.17
CA ILE A 352 1.68 30.36 -19.61
C ILE A 352 2.37 31.63 -20.10
N ARG A 353 2.90 32.42 -19.18
CA ARG A 353 3.77 33.53 -19.55
C ARG A 353 5.18 33.01 -19.84
N VAL A 354 5.59 33.13 -21.10
CA VAL A 354 6.95 32.82 -21.55
C VAL A 354 7.74 34.12 -21.68
N ASN A 355 8.99 34.10 -21.23
CA ASN A 355 9.86 35.29 -21.28
C ASN A 355 10.72 35.27 -22.51
#